data_ea135945d7245e1e2011d2b6bad4fdd9
#
_entry.id   ea135945d7245e1e2011d2b6bad4fdd9
#
_cell.length_a   1.000
_cell.length_b   1.000
_cell.length_c   1.000
_cell.angle_alpha   90.00
_cell.angle_beta   90.00
_cell.angle_gamma   90.00
#
_symmetry.space_group_name_H-M   'P 1'
#
loop_
_entity.id
_entity.type
_entity.pdbx_description
1 polymer ?
#
loop_
_entity_poly.entity_id
_entity_poly.type
_entity_poly.pdbx_seq_one_letter_code
_entity_poly.pdbx_strand_id
1 'polypeptide(L)'
;MLRGFILMLTLLVSTVSYAAQRKLPSDMDAAVLKQVELPYLKVSRGGFSWTRLLTLGIADGNSAKLQITRFTKIHDENDRFIPMGRLASKTGKTIAFKHNDTNALVREVWVLTDDEASRFTAQKEVRDEVKKDAQ
;
A
#
# COMPACT_ATOMS: atom_id res chain seq x y z
N MET A 1 35.30 -35.76 -14.68
CA MET A 1 35.32 -34.28 -14.59
C MET A 1 34.01 -33.61 -15.00
N LEU A 2 33.31 -34.04 -16.06
CA LEU A 2 32.05 -33.47 -16.46
C LEU A 2 30.90 -33.71 -15.43
N ARG A 3 30.90 -34.82 -14.75
CA ARG A 3 29.88 -35.17 -13.77
C ARG A 3 29.90 -34.30 -12.50
N GLY A 4 31.09 -33.82 -12.07
CA GLY A 4 31.19 -32.92 -10.94
C GLY A 4 30.76 -31.48 -11.25
N PHE A 5 30.91 -31.08 -12.50
CA PHE A 5 30.51 -29.74 -12.95
C PHE A 5 28.98 -29.58 -13.05
N ILE A 6 28.30 -30.65 -13.48
CA ILE A 6 26.85 -30.70 -13.59
C ILE A 6 26.19 -30.67 -12.21
N LEU A 7 26.81 -31.37 -11.22
CA LEU A 7 26.33 -31.36 -9.84
C LEU A 7 26.51 -29.99 -9.15
N MET A 8 27.55 -29.25 -9.51
CA MET A 8 27.79 -27.93 -8.98
C MET A 8 26.87 -26.88 -9.59
N LEU A 9 26.48 -27.06 -10.85
CA LEU A 9 25.55 -26.16 -11.54
C LEU A 9 24.11 -26.32 -11.02
N THR A 10 23.72 -27.51 -10.60
CA THR A 10 22.41 -27.78 -10.03
C THR A 10 22.23 -27.23 -8.63
N LEU A 11 23.31 -27.04 -7.89
CA LEU A 11 23.25 -26.43 -6.54
C LEU A 11 23.06 -24.91 -6.58
N LEU A 12 23.43 -24.26 -7.68
CA LEU A 12 23.31 -22.80 -7.84
C LEU A 12 21.89 -22.32 -8.19
N VAL A 13 21.02 -23.24 -8.60
CA VAL A 13 19.63 -22.89 -9.02
C VAL A 13 18.62 -22.93 -7.88
N SER A 14 19.02 -23.40 -6.69
CA SER A 14 18.08 -23.66 -5.60
C SER A 14 17.91 -22.51 -4.58
N THR A 15 18.45 -21.33 -4.82
CA THR A 15 18.23 -20.18 -3.94
C THR A 15 17.26 -19.15 -4.55
N VAL A 16 16.12 -19.60 -5.03
CA VAL A 16 15.00 -18.68 -5.19
C VAL A 16 14.42 -18.49 -3.79
N SER A 17 14.94 -17.51 -3.08
CA SER A 17 14.33 -17.07 -1.84
C SER A 17 12.95 -16.51 -2.17
N TYR A 18 11.92 -17.30 -1.98
CA TYR A 18 10.57 -16.79 -1.93
C TYR A 18 10.48 -15.91 -0.69
N ALA A 19 10.71 -14.59 -0.86
CA ALA A 19 10.38 -13.64 0.18
C ALA A 19 8.89 -13.81 0.48
N ALA A 20 8.58 -14.19 1.72
CA ALA A 20 7.19 -14.37 2.15
C ALA A 20 6.45 -13.06 1.91
N GLN A 21 5.42 -13.10 1.05
CA GLN A 21 4.59 -11.95 0.76
C GLN A 21 3.71 -11.68 1.98
N ARG A 22 3.79 -10.46 2.51
CA ARG A 22 2.89 -10.06 3.59
C ARG A 22 1.47 -9.94 3.06
N LYS A 23 0.51 -10.28 3.90
CA LYS A 23 -0.90 -10.20 3.58
C LYS A 23 -1.42 -8.82 3.95
N LEU A 24 -1.86 -8.07 2.95
CA LEU A 24 -2.45 -6.74 3.15
C LEU A 24 -3.93 -6.84 3.50
N PRO A 25 -4.43 -5.98 4.41
CA PRO A 25 -5.86 -5.90 4.66
C PRO A 25 -6.63 -5.54 3.39
N SER A 26 -7.79 -6.17 3.20
CA SER A 26 -8.56 -6.03 1.96
C SER A 26 -9.47 -4.80 1.91
N ASP A 27 -9.67 -4.13 3.03
CA ASP A 27 -10.60 -3.02 3.19
C ASP A 27 -9.92 -1.64 3.20
N MET A 28 -8.72 -1.56 2.67
CA MET A 28 -7.95 -0.33 2.58
C MET A 28 -8.12 0.37 1.24
N ASP A 29 -7.97 1.68 1.24
CA ASP A 29 -7.81 2.49 0.04
C ASP A 29 -6.32 2.65 -0.25
N ALA A 30 -5.97 2.95 -1.51
CA ALA A 30 -4.59 3.18 -1.90
C ALA A 30 -4.44 4.50 -2.66
N ALA A 31 -3.30 5.13 -2.50
CA ALA A 31 -2.93 6.36 -3.20
C ALA A 31 -1.43 6.53 -3.21
N VAL A 32 -0.95 7.46 -4.05
CA VAL A 32 0.48 7.82 -4.08
C VAL A 32 0.74 8.96 -3.11
N LEU A 33 1.71 8.77 -2.22
CA LEU A 33 2.10 9.80 -1.25
C LEU A 33 2.89 10.89 -1.99
N LYS A 34 2.35 12.12 -2.03
CA LYS A 34 2.96 13.25 -2.71
C LYS A 34 3.73 14.17 -1.80
N GLN A 35 3.19 14.45 -0.61
CA GLN A 35 3.78 15.39 0.32
C GLN A 35 3.41 15.04 1.75
N VAL A 36 4.32 15.26 2.67
CA VAL A 36 4.10 15.06 4.11
C VAL A 36 4.22 16.40 4.82
N GLU A 37 3.12 16.87 5.37
CA GLU A 37 3.06 18.07 6.23
C GLU A 37 2.35 17.66 7.51
N LEU A 38 3.08 17.09 8.45
CA LEU A 38 2.48 16.54 9.67
C LEU A 38 1.57 17.55 10.38
N PRO A 39 0.38 17.14 10.82
CA PRO A 39 -0.19 15.79 10.82
C PRO A 39 -0.91 15.40 9.53
N TYR A 40 -0.66 16.07 8.43
CA TYR A 40 -1.36 15.85 7.17
C TYR A 40 -0.48 15.16 6.13
N LEU A 41 -1.09 14.28 5.35
CA LEU A 41 -0.49 13.64 4.20
C LEU A 41 -1.24 14.06 2.95
N LYS A 42 -0.55 14.61 1.96
CA LYS A 42 -1.11 14.89 0.66
C LYS A 42 -0.88 13.69 -0.26
N VAL A 43 -1.94 13.12 -0.79
CA VAL A 43 -1.89 11.96 -1.66
C VAL A 43 -2.57 12.26 -2.98
N SER A 44 -2.19 11.53 -4.01
CA SER A 44 -2.83 11.61 -5.32
C SER A 44 -3.44 10.27 -5.70
N ARG A 45 -4.42 10.32 -6.58
CA ARG A 45 -5.20 9.15 -6.98
C ARG A 45 -4.36 8.03 -7.62
N GLY A 46 -3.33 8.36 -8.38
CA GLY A 46 -2.41 7.37 -8.93
C GLY A 46 -3.05 6.22 -9.71
N GLY A 47 -4.25 6.42 -10.28
CA GLY A 47 -5.00 5.37 -10.98
C GLY A 47 -5.91 4.53 -10.10
N PHE A 48 -5.96 4.78 -8.80
CA PHE A 48 -6.82 4.05 -7.86
C PHE A 48 -8.22 4.65 -7.78
N SER A 49 -9.23 3.82 -7.52
CA SER A 49 -10.57 4.28 -7.17
C SER A 49 -10.60 4.72 -5.70
N TRP A 50 -11.15 5.90 -5.43
CA TRP A 50 -11.31 6.39 -4.07
C TRP A 50 -12.67 7.06 -3.81
N THR A 51 -13.71 6.43 -4.31
CA THR A 51 -15.09 6.87 -4.12
C THR A 51 -15.41 7.19 -2.67
N ARG A 52 -14.87 6.38 -1.74
CA ARG A 52 -15.04 6.60 -0.30
C ARG A 52 -14.45 7.92 0.17
N LEU A 53 -13.27 8.30 -0.34
CA LEU A 53 -12.61 9.57 0.01
C LEU A 53 -13.42 10.77 -0.51
N LEU A 54 -14.00 10.65 -1.69
CA LEU A 54 -14.91 11.67 -2.24
C LEU A 54 -16.15 11.82 -1.37
N THR A 55 -16.71 10.71 -0.91
CA THR A 55 -17.89 10.71 -0.02
C THR A 55 -17.59 11.36 1.33
N LEU A 56 -16.39 11.18 1.87
CA LEU A 56 -15.96 11.81 3.11
C LEU A 56 -15.59 13.30 2.96
N GLY A 57 -15.53 13.80 1.72
CA GLY A 57 -15.19 15.19 1.44
C GLY A 57 -13.71 15.54 1.59
N ILE A 58 -12.83 14.54 1.70
CA ILE A 58 -11.38 14.73 1.87
C ILE A 58 -10.60 14.64 0.56
N ALA A 59 -11.26 14.29 -0.53
CA ALA A 59 -10.68 14.22 -1.86
C ALA A 59 -11.44 15.09 -2.84
N ASP A 60 -10.73 15.68 -3.80
CA ASP A 60 -11.31 16.53 -4.85
C ASP A 60 -11.22 15.89 -6.25
N GLY A 61 -11.02 14.59 -6.33
CA GLY A 61 -10.90 13.84 -7.59
C GLY A 61 -9.46 13.49 -7.95
N ASN A 62 -8.50 14.39 -7.80
CA ASN A 62 -7.09 14.17 -8.14
C ASN A 62 -6.18 14.10 -6.94
N SER A 63 -6.51 14.79 -5.87
CA SER A 63 -5.72 14.79 -4.65
C SER A 63 -6.60 14.67 -3.42
N ALA A 64 -6.03 14.22 -2.34
CA ALA A 64 -6.68 14.12 -1.04
C ALA A 64 -5.71 14.52 0.05
N LYS A 65 -6.25 15.05 1.14
CA LYS A 65 -5.51 15.41 2.33
C LYS A 65 -5.93 14.48 3.46
N LEU A 66 -5.03 13.63 3.89
CA LEU A 66 -5.26 12.66 4.96
C LEU A 66 -4.70 13.21 6.26
N GLN A 67 -5.43 13.04 7.35
CA GLN A 67 -4.96 13.43 8.67
C GLN A 67 -4.57 12.17 9.45
N ILE A 68 -3.32 12.12 9.90
CA ILE A 68 -2.80 11.07 10.78
C ILE A 68 -2.62 11.61 12.19
N THR A 69 -2.56 10.69 13.15
CA THR A 69 -2.30 11.00 14.55
C THR A 69 -1.11 10.21 15.04
N ARG A 70 -0.62 10.53 16.24
CA ARG A 70 0.43 9.72 16.88
C ARG A 70 0.00 8.27 17.16
N PHE A 71 -1.30 7.98 17.11
CA PHE A 71 -1.86 6.64 17.30
C PHE A 71 -2.03 5.88 15.98
N THR A 72 -1.83 6.54 14.83
CA THR A 72 -1.88 5.88 13.53
C THR A 72 -0.76 4.85 13.43
N LYS A 73 -1.13 3.61 13.10
CA LYS A 73 -0.17 2.53 12.89
C LYS A 73 0.40 2.65 11.49
N ILE A 74 1.72 2.78 11.38
CA ILE A 74 2.40 2.95 10.10
C ILE A 74 3.37 1.78 9.90
N HIS A 75 3.16 1.02 8.83
CA HIS A 75 4.03 -0.09 8.42
C HIS A 75 4.84 0.34 7.19
N ASP A 76 6.15 0.07 7.21
CA ASP A 76 6.99 0.28 6.04
C ASP A 76 6.93 -0.91 5.06
N GLU A 77 7.72 -0.87 3.98
CA GLU A 77 7.77 -1.93 2.97
C GLU A 77 8.26 -3.28 3.52
N ASN A 78 8.97 -3.25 4.64
CA ASN A 78 9.51 -4.43 5.33
C ASN A 78 8.63 -4.91 6.49
N ASP A 79 7.41 -4.42 6.57
CA ASP A 79 6.43 -4.74 7.62
C ASP A 79 6.91 -4.35 9.02
N ARG A 80 7.64 -3.25 9.12
CA ARG A 80 8.12 -2.68 10.38
C ARG A 80 7.28 -1.46 10.74
N PHE A 81 6.99 -1.30 12.02
CA PHE A 81 6.37 -0.07 12.50
C PHE A 81 7.38 1.08 12.46
N ILE A 82 6.97 2.18 11.84
CA ILE A 82 7.77 3.40 11.80
C ILE A 82 6.99 4.57 12.39
N PRO A 83 7.68 5.56 12.99
CA PRO A 83 7.02 6.78 13.45
C PRO A 83 6.59 7.65 12.26
N MET A 84 5.57 8.48 12.47
CA MET A 84 5.04 9.35 11.42
C MET A 84 6.09 10.32 10.85
N GLY A 85 7.11 10.70 11.62
CA GLY A 85 8.19 11.56 11.15
C GLY A 85 9.03 10.94 10.03
N ARG A 86 8.98 9.63 9.85
CA ARG A 86 9.70 8.94 8.77
C ARG A 86 8.91 8.84 7.46
N LEU A 87 7.64 9.20 7.45
CA LEU A 87 6.83 9.16 6.24
C LEU A 87 7.34 10.08 5.14
N ALA A 88 8.01 11.18 5.47
CA ALA A 88 8.58 12.09 4.49
C ALA A 88 9.58 11.40 3.56
N SER A 89 10.33 10.40 4.06
CA SER A 89 11.26 9.61 3.25
C SER A 89 10.58 8.65 2.28
N LYS A 90 9.27 8.46 2.42
CA LYS A 90 8.45 7.56 1.59
C LYS A 90 7.65 8.30 0.51
N THR A 91 7.89 9.58 0.33
CA THR A 91 7.26 10.40 -0.71
C THR A 91 7.50 9.79 -2.10
N GLY A 92 6.46 9.72 -2.92
CA GLY A 92 6.48 9.07 -4.23
C GLY A 92 6.07 7.60 -4.21
N LYS A 93 6.03 6.98 -3.05
CA LYS A 93 5.58 5.58 -2.93
C LYS A 93 4.07 5.49 -2.80
N THR A 94 3.53 4.34 -3.22
CA THR A 94 2.12 4.04 -3.00
C THR A 94 1.90 3.61 -1.56
N ILE A 95 0.87 4.14 -0.93
CA ILE A 95 0.44 3.75 0.40
C ILE A 95 -0.96 3.19 0.38
N ALA A 96 -1.23 2.20 1.22
CA ALA A 96 -2.58 1.77 1.55
C ALA A 96 -2.94 2.34 2.93
N PHE A 97 -4.18 2.76 3.11
CA PHE A 97 -4.60 3.40 4.35
C PHE A 97 -6.05 3.08 4.68
N LYS A 98 -6.37 3.14 5.95
CA LYS A 98 -7.70 2.90 6.47
C LYS A 98 -8.11 4.03 7.40
N HIS A 99 -9.30 4.57 7.17
CA HIS A 99 -9.91 5.57 8.04
C HIS A 99 -10.65 4.92 9.21
N ASN A 100 -10.83 5.69 10.27
CA ASN A 100 -11.80 5.33 11.30
C ASN A 100 -13.22 5.34 10.72
N ASP A 101 -14.09 4.51 11.27
CA ASP A 101 -15.47 4.40 10.79
C ASP A 101 -16.30 5.66 11.10
N THR A 102 -15.90 6.42 12.11
CA THR A 102 -16.66 7.56 12.64
C THR A 102 -16.11 8.94 12.23
N ASN A 103 -14.90 9.00 11.68
CA ASN A 103 -14.27 10.26 11.29
C ASN A 103 -13.27 10.06 10.16
N ALA A 104 -12.71 11.16 9.65
CA ALA A 104 -11.76 11.15 8.55
C ALA A 104 -10.30 10.92 8.98
N LEU A 105 -10.06 10.60 10.26
CA LEU A 105 -8.71 10.31 10.75
C LEU A 105 -8.24 8.95 10.24
N VAL A 106 -7.00 8.90 9.79
CA VAL A 106 -6.38 7.66 9.30
C VAL A 106 -5.96 6.82 10.49
N ARG A 107 -6.44 5.60 10.52
CA ARG A 107 -6.16 4.63 11.59
C ARG A 107 -4.88 3.85 11.32
N GLU A 108 -4.63 3.51 10.06
CA GLU A 108 -3.53 2.64 9.67
C GLU A 108 -3.01 3.03 8.29
N VAL A 109 -1.69 3.00 8.12
CA VAL A 109 -1.00 3.29 6.86
C VAL A 109 0.01 2.18 6.58
N TRP A 110 0.03 1.69 5.34
CA TRP A 110 0.98 0.69 4.86
C TRP A 110 1.71 1.25 3.67
N VAL A 111 3.03 1.40 3.77
CA VAL A 111 3.86 1.75 2.62
C VAL A 111 4.07 0.50 1.78
N LEU A 112 3.68 0.55 0.51
CA LEU A 112 3.69 -0.60 -0.38
C LEU A 112 4.95 -0.64 -1.23
N THR A 113 5.43 -1.85 -1.52
CA THR A 113 6.37 -2.05 -2.62
C THR A 113 5.63 -1.90 -3.96
N ASP A 114 6.37 -1.75 -5.06
CA ASP A 114 5.76 -1.65 -6.39
C ASP A 114 4.94 -2.89 -6.75
N ASP A 115 5.43 -4.08 -6.38
CA ASP A 115 4.72 -5.34 -6.58
C ASP A 115 3.42 -5.42 -5.77
N GLU A 116 3.47 -4.99 -4.51
CA GLU A 116 2.29 -4.94 -3.65
C GLU A 116 1.26 -3.94 -4.18
N ALA A 117 1.70 -2.77 -4.64
CA ALA A 117 0.84 -1.75 -5.22
C ALA A 117 0.11 -2.28 -6.46
N SER A 118 0.80 -2.96 -7.35
CA SER A 118 0.22 -3.57 -8.56
C SER A 118 -0.82 -4.64 -8.22
N ARG A 119 -0.51 -5.51 -7.27
CA ARG A 119 -1.44 -6.55 -6.82
C ARG A 119 -2.66 -5.98 -6.10
N PHE A 120 -2.47 -4.97 -5.28
CA PHE A 120 -3.55 -4.30 -4.57
C PHE A 120 -4.54 -3.65 -5.54
N THR A 121 -4.03 -2.97 -6.57
CA THR A 121 -4.86 -2.36 -7.61
C THR A 121 -5.69 -3.41 -8.35
N ALA A 122 -5.06 -4.51 -8.78
CA ALA A 122 -5.73 -5.59 -9.49
C ALA A 122 -6.83 -6.25 -8.64
N GLN A 123 -6.56 -6.51 -7.36
CA GLN A 123 -7.54 -7.08 -6.44
C GLN A 123 -8.71 -6.14 -6.18
N LYS A 124 -8.46 -4.84 -6.11
CA LYS A 124 -9.51 -3.84 -5.90
C LYS A 124 -10.43 -3.74 -7.11
N GLU A 125 -9.87 -3.74 -8.32
CA GLU A 125 -10.66 -3.74 -9.57
C GLU A 125 -11.59 -4.95 -9.64
N VAL A 126 -11.09 -6.14 -9.39
CA VAL A 126 -11.90 -7.37 -9.37
C VAL A 126 -13.02 -7.27 -8.34
N ARG A 127 -12.74 -6.74 -7.17
CA ARG A 127 -13.72 -6.61 -6.10
C ARG A 127 -14.83 -5.63 -6.45
N ASP A 128 -14.47 -4.50 -7.06
CA ASP A 128 -15.42 -3.48 -7.46
C ASP A 128 -16.33 -4.00 -8.60
N GLU A 129 -15.79 -4.79 -9.53
CA GLU A 129 -16.56 -5.46 -10.57
C GLU A 129 -17.56 -6.46 -9.98
N VAL A 130 -17.12 -7.30 -9.04
CA VAL A 130 -17.98 -8.27 -8.37
C VAL A 130 -19.13 -7.58 -7.63
N LYS A 131 -18.87 -6.46 -6.95
CA LYS A 131 -19.92 -5.68 -6.29
C LYS A 131 -20.90 -5.10 -7.27
N LYS A 132 -20.43 -4.64 -8.43
CA LYS A 132 -21.28 -4.07 -9.48
C LYS A 132 -22.21 -5.12 -10.07
N ASP A 133 -21.71 -6.35 -10.27
CA ASP A 133 -22.52 -7.46 -10.81
C ASP A 133 -23.53 -8.01 -9.79
N ALA A 134 -23.30 -7.80 -8.49
CA ALA A 134 -24.20 -8.24 -7.42
C ALA A 134 -25.38 -7.27 -7.17
N GLN A 135 -25.37 -6.12 -7.81
CA GLN A 135 -26.46 -5.13 -7.77
C GLN A 135 -27.34 -5.25 -9.02
#